data_5ff19a3816b098e07f697d985f889fbe
#
_entry.id   5ff19a3816b098e07f697d985f889fbe
#
_cell.length_a   1.000
_cell.length_b   1.000
_cell.length_c   1.000
_cell.angle_alpha   90.00
_cell.angle_beta   90.00
_cell.angle_gamma   90.00
#
_symmetry.space_group_name_H-M   'P 1'
#
loop_
_entity.id
_entity.type
_entity.pdbx_description
1 polymer ?
#
loop_
_entity_poly.entity_id
_entity_poly.type
_entity_poly.pdbx_seq_one_letter_code
_entity_poly.pdbx_strand_id
1 'polypeptide(L)'
;FRRVIEQGDPNFIEGLNPELVIVYGDHRRNYLECYTIKAIDEVDIKINALPRGSMERQMLQRLFNGQSFPTVVDETGRLVLPSKLRKKINLEAEAFFIAAGDTFQIWKTETYQTEELSKTEAWLDGLPENFDPLVYLENSAQ
;
A
#
# COMPACT_ATOMS: atom_id res chain seq x y z
N PHE A 1 0.05 -10.33 -7.77
CA PHE A 1 0.73 -9.04 -7.54
C PHE A 1 1.09 -8.34 -8.85
N ARG A 2 1.96 -8.96 -9.68
CA ARG A 2 2.39 -8.35 -10.94
C ARG A 2 1.22 -7.98 -11.86
N ARG A 3 0.22 -8.85 -11.97
CA ARG A 3 -0.96 -8.60 -12.83
C ARG A 3 -1.70 -7.33 -12.45
N VAL A 4 -1.88 -7.09 -11.15
CA VAL A 4 -2.55 -5.88 -10.67
C VAL A 4 -1.72 -4.64 -11.00
N ILE A 5 -0.40 -4.73 -10.86
CA ILE A 5 0.50 -3.64 -11.22
C ILE A 5 0.45 -3.36 -12.73
N GLU A 6 0.41 -4.40 -13.56
CA GLU A 6 0.25 -4.26 -15.02
C GLU A 6 -1.03 -3.51 -15.39
N GLN A 7 -2.15 -3.88 -14.78
CA GLN A 7 -3.44 -3.25 -15.03
C GLN A 7 -3.48 -1.80 -14.57
N GLY A 8 -2.71 -1.47 -13.55
CA GLY A 8 -2.63 -0.11 -13.01
C GLY A 8 -1.55 0.76 -13.65
N ASP A 9 -0.83 0.28 -14.65
CA ASP A 9 0.20 1.05 -15.36
C ASP A 9 -0.29 1.38 -16.78
N PRO A 10 -0.73 2.64 -17.03
CA PRO A 10 -1.23 3.04 -18.34
C PRO A 10 -0.20 2.93 -19.48
N ASN A 11 1.08 2.91 -19.13
CA ASN A 11 2.18 2.84 -20.09
C ASN A 11 2.72 1.41 -20.24
N PHE A 12 2.10 0.43 -19.59
CA PHE A 12 2.56 -0.95 -19.68
C PHE A 12 2.34 -1.51 -21.07
N ILE A 13 3.38 -2.11 -21.61
CA ILE A 13 3.38 -2.82 -22.87
C ILE A 13 3.96 -4.20 -22.61
N GLU A 14 3.37 -5.23 -23.22
CA GLU A 14 3.87 -6.59 -23.10
C GLU A 14 5.35 -6.65 -23.45
N GLY A 15 6.15 -7.31 -22.62
CA GLY A 15 7.60 -7.38 -22.76
C GLY A 15 8.36 -6.36 -21.92
N LEU A 16 7.67 -5.38 -21.33
CA LEU A 16 8.25 -4.44 -20.39
C LEU A 16 7.87 -4.81 -18.95
N ASN A 17 8.56 -4.23 -17.97
CA ASN A 17 8.21 -4.40 -16.58
C ASN A 17 7.27 -3.28 -16.16
N PRO A 18 6.12 -3.61 -15.51
CA PRO A 18 5.20 -2.57 -15.04
C PRO A 18 5.81 -1.78 -13.89
N GLU A 19 5.45 -0.50 -13.84
CA GLU A 19 5.92 0.43 -12.82
C GLU A 19 4.96 0.52 -11.64
N LEU A 20 5.51 0.81 -10.48
CA LEU A 20 4.76 1.11 -9.26
C LEU A 20 5.51 2.15 -8.45
N VAL A 21 4.82 2.70 -7.45
CA VAL A 21 5.40 3.70 -6.55
C VAL A 21 5.27 3.22 -5.12
N ILE A 22 6.38 3.23 -4.39
CA ILE A 22 6.41 2.88 -2.97
C ILE A 22 6.43 4.17 -2.15
N VAL A 23 5.42 4.36 -1.29
CA VAL A 23 5.33 5.49 -0.37
C VAL A 23 5.81 5.02 0.99
N TYR A 24 6.81 5.71 1.55
CA TYR A 24 7.49 5.26 2.76
C TYR A 24 7.56 6.31 3.86
N GLY A 25 6.96 7.47 3.66
CA GLY A 25 7.19 8.64 4.52
C GLY A 25 6.43 8.66 5.84
N ASP A 26 5.38 7.85 6.01
CA ASP A 26 4.63 7.85 7.27
C ASP A 26 5.41 7.08 8.34
N HIS A 27 6.08 7.85 9.21
CA HIS A 27 6.96 7.29 10.24
C HIS A 27 6.22 6.48 11.32
N ARG A 28 4.90 6.63 11.41
CA ARG A 28 4.07 5.87 12.35
C ARG A 28 3.82 4.44 11.89
N ARG A 29 4.10 4.15 10.62
CA ARG A 29 3.79 2.86 10.00
C ARG A 29 5.04 1.99 9.91
N ASN A 30 4.87 0.71 10.20
CA ASN A 30 5.92 -0.30 10.13
C ASN A 30 5.87 -1.09 8.83
N TYR A 31 5.28 -0.51 7.80
CA TYR A 31 5.12 -1.14 6.50
C TYR A 31 5.32 -0.12 5.38
N LEU A 32 5.52 -0.65 4.19
CA LEU A 32 5.60 0.15 2.97
C LEU A 32 4.28 0.05 2.23
N GLU A 33 3.82 1.17 1.67
CA GLU A 33 2.63 1.18 0.82
C GLU A 33 3.05 1.22 -0.64
N CYS A 34 2.52 0.29 -1.44
CA CYS A 34 2.79 0.22 -2.86
C CYS A 34 1.54 0.63 -3.63
N TYR A 35 1.69 1.62 -4.49
CA TYR A 35 0.63 2.15 -5.33
C TYR A 35 0.89 1.78 -6.78
N THR A 36 -0.15 1.36 -7.51
CA THR A 36 -0.07 1.34 -8.96
C THR A 36 0.06 2.78 -9.47
N ILE A 37 0.53 2.95 -10.70
CA ILE A 37 0.63 4.29 -11.30
C ILE A 37 -0.74 4.94 -11.34
N LYS A 38 -1.77 4.20 -11.71
CA LYS A 38 -3.14 4.70 -11.72
C LYS A 38 -3.59 5.15 -10.34
N ALA A 39 -3.32 4.36 -9.31
CA ALA A 39 -3.72 4.69 -7.93
C ALA A 39 -3.00 5.94 -7.41
N ILE A 40 -1.71 6.08 -7.67
CA ILE A 40 -0.96 7.26 -7.22
C ILE A 40 -1.40 8.52 -7.97
N ASP A 41 -1.74 8.40 -9.25
CA ASP A 41 -2.26 9.53 -10.03
C ASP A 41 -3.60 10.02 -9.48
N GLU A 42 -4.47 9.10 -9.06
CA GLU A 42 -5.74 9.46 -8.42
C GLU A 42 -5.53 10.20 -7.10
N VAL A 43 -4.53 9.78 -6.32
CA VAL A 43 -4.16 10.48 -5.08
C VAL A 43 -3.65 11.89 -5.40
N ASP A 44 -2.78 12.03 -6.41
CA ASP A 44 -2.24 13.33 -6.81
C ASP A 44 -3.33 14.29 -7.26
N ILE A 45 -4.32 13.81 -8.00
CA ILE A 45 -5.46 14.63 -8.43
C ILE A 45 -6.21 15.15 -7.21
N LYS A 46 -6.47 14.30 -6.23
CA LYS A 46 -7.17 14.70 -5.00
C LYS A 46 -6.37 15.69 -4.17
N ILE A 47 -5.07 15.50 -4.07
CA ILE A 47 -4.18 16.43 -3.36
C ILE A 47 -4.21 17.80 -4.04
N ASN A 48 -4.13 17.83 -5.37
CA ASN A 48 -4.13 19.07 -6.14
C ASN A 48 -5.47 19.79 -6.11
N ALA A 49 -6.55 19.12 -5.73
CA ALA A 49 -7.86 19.72 -5.55
C ALA A 49 -8.00 20.46 -4.20
N LEU A 50 -7.09 20.24 -3.27
CA LEU A 50 -7.07 20.96 -2.01
C LEU A 50 -6.63 22.42 -2.20
N PRO A 51 -7.05 23.36 -1.32
CA PRO A 51 -6.61 24.76 -1.43
C PRO A 51 -5.09 24.88 -1.40
N ARG A 52 -4.54 25.71 -2.28
CA ARG A 52 -3.07 25.85 -2.45
C ARG A 52 -2.34 26.22 -1.18
N GLY A 53 -2.93 27.05 -0.35
CA GLY A 53 -2.29 27.52 0.88
C GLY A 53 -2.55 26.63 2.08
N SER A 54 -3.27 25.50 1.92
CA SER A 54 -3.61 24.64 3.05
C SER A 54 -2.41 23.84 3.53
N MET A 55 -2.33 23.65 4.83
CA MET A 55 -1.32 22.81 5.46
C MET A 55 -1.45 21.35 4.99
N GLU A 56 -2.68 20.87 4.89
CA GLU A 56 -2.98 19.50 4.47
C GLU A 56 -2.42 19.23 3.07
N ARG A 57 -2.60 20.15 2.13
CA ARG A 57 -2.06 20.00 0.78
C ARG A 57 -0.54 19.91 0.80
N GLN A 58 0.11 20.80 1.53
CA GLN A 58 1.57 20.82 1.61
C GLN A 58 2.13 19.53 2.21
N MET A 59 1.53 19.06 3.30
CA MET A 59 1.98 17.85 3.99
C MET A 59 1.76 16.62 3.12
N LEU A 60 0.61 16.51 2.45
CA LEU A 60 0.32 15.38 1.56
C LEU A 60 1.23 15.37 0.34
N GLN A 61 1.57 16.54 -0.21
CA GLN A 61 2.54 16.62 -1.31
C GLN A 61 3.92 16.13 -0.87
N ARG A 62 4.37 16.50 0.33
CA ARG A 62 5.64 16.02 0.87
C ARG A 62 5.64 14.52 1.08
N LEU A 63 4.54 14.00 1.62
CA LEU A 63 4.42 12.57 1.90
C LEU A 63 4.38 11.73 0.63
N PHE A 64 3.54 12.11 -0.33
CA PHE A 64 3.32 11.30 -1.54
C PHE A 64 4.27 11.59 -2.68
N ASN A 65 4.83 12.79 -2.77
CA ASN A 65 5.77 13.16 -3.82
C ASN A 65 7.21 13.23 -3.34
N GLY A 66 7.42 13.69 -2.10
CA GLY A 66 8.77 13.85 -1.55
C GLY A 66 9.33 12.58 -0.92
N GLN A 67 8.49 11.67 -0.45
CA GLN A 67 8.90 10.45 0.23
C GLN A 67 8.30 9.23 -0.46
N SER A 68 8.58 9.13 -1.75
CA SER A 68 8.14 8.02 -2.59
C SER A 68 9.32 7.51 -3.43
N PHE A 69 9.23 6.26 -3.83
CA PHE A 69 10.26 5.60 -4.63
C PHE A 69 9.60 4.86 -5.79
N PRO A 70 9.80 5.33 -7.04
CA PRO A 70 9.32 4.59 -8.21
C PRO A 70 10.20 3.38 -8.47
N THR A 71 9.59 2.27 -8.81
CA THR A 71 10.30 1.03 -9.13
C THR A 71 9.49 0.22 -10.12
N VAL A 72 10.02 -0.94 -10.50
CA VAL A 72 9.38 -1.85 -11.45
C VAL A 72 9.30 -3.24 -10.86
N VAL A 73 8.34 -4.03 -11.36
CA VAL A 73 8.23 -5.46 -11.03
C VAL A 73 8.78 -6.24 -12.21
N ASP A 74 9.74 -7.15 -11.94
CA ASP A 74 10.34 -7.95 -13.00
C ASP A 74 9.40 -9.08 -13.48
N GLU A 75 9.85 -9.84 -14.46
CA GLU A 75 9.06 -10.93 -15.08
C GLU A 75 8.65 -12.02 -14.10
N THR A 76 9.42 -12.19 -13.02
CA THR A 76 9.15 -13.21 -12.02
C THR A 76 8.33 -12.66 -10.83
N GLY A 77 7.86 -11.43 -10.91
CA GLY A 77 7.10 -10.79 -9.86
C GLY A 77 7.95 -10.22 -8.73
N ARG A 78 9.25 -10.04 -8.96
CA ARG A 78 10.19 -9.50 -7.97
C ARG A 78 10.32 -8.00 -8.12
N LEU A 79 10.48 -7.33 -6.99
CA LEU A 79 10.87 -5.92 -6.98
C LEU A 79 12.09 -5.75 -6.07
N VAL A 80 12.91 -4.76 -6.38
CA VAL A 80 14.11 -4.46 -5.60
C VAL A 80 13.78 -3.33 -4.63
N LEU A 81 14.02 -3.59 -3.35
CA LEU A 81 13.87 -2.59 -2.30
C LEU A 81 15.25 -2.04 -1.94
N PRO A 82 15.48 -0.73 -2.07
CA PRO A 82 16.72 -0.12 -1.59
C PRO A 82 16.91 -0.35 -0.10
N SER A 83 18.16 -0.35 0.33
CA SER A 83 18.54 -0.55 1.73
C SER A 83 17.75 0.36 2.68
N LYS A 84 17.53 1.62 2.31
CA LYS A 84 16.78 2.59 3.09
C LYS A 84 15.35 2.11 3.40
N LEU A 85 14.67 1.54 2.41
CA LEU A 85 13.30 1.05 2.59
C LEU A 85 13.26 -0.24 3.39
N ARG A 86 14.23 -1.12 3.16
CA ARG A 86 14.35 -2.35 3.96
C ARG A 86 14.60 -2.06 5.43
N LYS A 87 15.44 -1.07 5.72
CA LYS A 87 15.72 -0.64 7.09
C LYS A 87 14.50 -0.05 7.77
N LYS A 88 13.69 0.70 7.03
CA LYS A 88 12.48 1.30 7.59
C LYS A 88 11.55 0.26 8.21
N ILE A 89 11.41 -0.90 7.60
CA ILE A 89 10.53 -1.97 8.08
C ILE A 89 11.30 -3.12 8.73
N ASN A 90 12.60 -2.93 8.98
CA ASN A 90 13.49 -3.95 9.55
C ASN A 90 13.48 -5.27 8.77
N LEU A 91 13.37 -5.18 7.45
CA LEU A 91 13.31 -6.35 6.60
C LEU A 91 14.70 -6.95 6.41
N GLU A 92 14.86 -8.21 6.77
CA GLU A 92 16.13 -8.94 6.64
C GLU A 92 16.07 -10.02 5.55
N ALA A 93 15.02 -10.82 5.55
CA ALA A 93 14.93 -11.97 4.64
C ALA A 93 13.62 -12.02 3.89
N GLU A 94 12.49 -12.21 4.57
CA GLU A 94 11.20 -12.41 3.94
C GLU A 94 10.27 -11.23 4.14
N ALA A 95 9.57 -10.87 3.07
CA ALA A 95 8.54 -9.85 3.09
C ALA A 95 7.16 -10.50 2.94
N PHE A 96 6.19 -9.95 3.63
CA PHE A 96 4.78 -10.33 3.51
C PHE A 96 4.04 -9.25 2.73
N PHE A 97 3.39 -9.66 1.65
CA PHE A 97 2.62 -8.78 0.79
C PHE A 97 1.14 -8.96 1.07
N ILE A 98 0.44 -7.88 1.33
CA ILE A 98 -1.00 -7.92 1.54
C ILE A 98 -1.69 -6.90 0.65
N ALA A 99 -2.73 -7.34 -0.05
CA ALA A 99 -3.54 -6.47 -0.88
C ALA A 99 -4.49 -5.63 -0.03
N ALA A 100 -4.61 -4.36 -0.39
CA ALA A 100 -5.50 -3.41 0.29
C ALA A 100 -6.22 -2.60 -0.80
N GLY A 101 -7.21 -3.23 -1.46
CA GLY A 101 -7.90 -2.64 -2.61
C GLY A 101 -6.99 -2.59 -3.83
N ASP A 102 -6.74 -1.40 -4.34
CA ASP A 102 -5.87 -1.15 -5.50
C ASP A 102 -4.42 -0.82 -5.08
N THR A 103 -4.10 -1.01 -3.81
CA THR A 103 -2.76 -0.82 -3.26
C THR A 103 -2.29 -2.10 -2.59
N PHE A 104 -1.00 -2.13 -2.25
CA PHE A 104 -0.40 -3.24 -1.53
C PHE A 104 0.41 -2.71 -0.36
N GLN A 105 0.51 -3.53 0.69
CA GLN A 105 1.40 -3.26 1.81
C GLN A 105 2.51 -4.30 1.82
N ILE A 106 3.72 -3.86 2.12
CA ILE A 106 4.87 -4.75 2.31
C ILE A 106 5.29 -4.68 3.77
N TRP A 107 5.29 -5.82 4.42
CA TRP A 107 5.58 -5.96 5.83
C TRP A 107 6.73 -6.93 6.06
N LYS A 108 7.44 -6.73 7.16
CA LYS A 108 8.20 -7.84 7.76
C LYS A 108 7.18 -8.82 8.31
N THR A 109 7.31 -10.10 7.97
CA THR A 109 6.32 -11.12 8.34
C THR A 109 6.00 -11.14 9.83
N GLU A 110 7.03 -11.11 10.67
CA GLU A 110 6.87 -11.11 12.13
C GLU A 110 6.11 -9.90 12.64
N THR A 111 6.39 -8.72 12.09
CA THR A 111 5.71 -7.48 12.48
C THR A 111 4.23 -7.54 12.15
N TYR A 112 3.88 -8.05 10.96
CA TYR A 112 2.49 -8.21 10.58
C TYR A 112 1.75 -9.15 11.53
N GLN A 113 2.36 -10.29 11.86
CA GLN A 113 1.74 -11.27 12.75
C GLN A 113 1.52 -10.73 14.16
N THR A 114 2.47 -9.97 14.70
CA THR A 114 2.36 -9.44 16.05
C THR A 114 1.47 -8.21 16.16
N GLU A 115 1.48 -7.33 15.18
CA GLU A 115 0.77 -6.05 15.27
C GLU A 115 -0.58 -6.04 14.57
N GLU A 116 -0.65 -6.54 13.34
CA GLU A 116 -1.87 -6.39 12.52
C GLU A 116 -2.78 -7.60 12.59
N LEU A 117 -2.23 -8.80 12.53
CA LEU A 117 -3.04 -10.01 12.63
C LEU A 117 -3.72 -10.07 13.99
N SER A 118 -3.01 -9.68 15.05
CA SER A 118 -3.58 -9.61 16.41
C SER A 118 -4.76 -8.66 16.49
N LYS A 119 -4.70 -7.53 15.80
CA LYS A 119 -5.82 -6.58 15.76
C LYS A 119 -7.04 -7.17 15.07
N THR A 120 -6.83 -7.85 13.96
CA THR A 120 -7.91 -8.51 13.22
C THR A 120 -8.57 -9.60 14.06
N GLU A 121 -7.76 -10.42 14.72
CA GLU A 121 -8.25 -11.48 15.61
C GLU A 121 -9.03 -10.90 16.80
N ALA A 122 -8.51 -9.85 17.42
CA ALA A 122 -9.18 -9.17 18.53
C ALA A 122 -10.53 -8.58 18.09
N TRP A 123 -10.60 -8.02 16.90
CA TRP A 123 -11.84 -7.51 16.34
C TRP A 123 -12.86 -8.62 16.12
N LEU A 124 -12.44 -9.73 15.53
CA LEU A 124 -13.30 -10.91 15.33
C LEU A 124 -13.77 -11.50 16.65
N ASP A 125 -12.89 -11.61 17.64
CA ASP A 125 -13.22 -12.14 18.96
C ASP A 125 -14.23 -11.27 19.71
N GLY A 126 -14.28 -9.99 19.40
CA GLY A 126 -15.26 -9.05 19.95
C GLY A 126 -16.64 -9.13 19.32
N LEU A 127 -16.80 -9.85 18.21
CA LEU A 127 -18.09 -10.03 17.56
C LEU A 127 -18.90 -11.14 18.26
N PRO A 128 -20.26 -11.09 18.15
CA PRO A 128 -21.08 -12.17 18.66
C PRO A 128 -20.69 -13.52 18.08
N GLU A 129 -20.80 -14.57 18.86
CA GLU A 129 -20.57 -15.94 18.40
C GLU A 129 -21.47 -16.22 17.20
N ASN A 130 -20.89 -16.86 16.17
CA ASN A 130 -21.57 -17.16 14.89
C ASN A 130 -21.96 -15.91 14.06
N PHE A 131 -21.50 -14.73 14.43
CA PHE A 131 -21.72 -13.53 13.61
C PHE A 131 -20.81 -13.57 12.37
N ASP A 132 -21.42 -13.37 11.20
CA ASP A 132 -20.68 -13.32 9.94
C ASP A 132 -20.29 -11.88 9.61
N PRO A 133 -18.97 -11.54 9.59
CA PRO A 133 -18.54 -10.18 9.25
C PRO A 133 -19.01 -9.68 7.90
N LEU A 134 -19.35 -10.55 6.96
CA LEU A 134 -19.86 -10.15 5.64
C LEU A 134 -21.16 -9.37 5.71
N VAL A 135 -21.88 -9.44 6.83
CA VAL A 135 -23.09 -8.64 7.08
C VAL A 135 -22.79 -7.16 6.95
N TYR A 136 -21.58 -6.69 7.30
CA TYR A 136 -21.20 -5.28 7.17
C TYR A 136 -21.22 -4.82 5.72
N LEU A 137 -20.91 -5.71 4.77
CA LEU A 137 -20.95 -5.37 3.34
C LEU A 137 -22.38 -5.18 2.86
N GLU A 138 -23.33 -5.95 3.37
CA GLU A 138 -24.76 -5.80 3.04
C GLU A 138 -25.30 -4.45 3.50
N ASN A 139 -24.92 -4.04 4.71
CA ASN A 139 -25.35 -2.76 5.27
C ASN A 139 -24.76 -1.57 4.50
N SER A 140 -23.53 -1.70 4.01
CA SER A 140 -22.87 -0.63 3.26
C SER A 140 -23.42 -0.46 1.84
N ALA A 141 -24.12 -1.46 1.30
CA ALA A 141 -24.71 -1.43 -0.04
C ALA A 141 -26.02 -0.62 -0.08
N GLN A 142 -26.54 -0.23 1.06
CA GLN A 142 -27.74 0.60 1.18
C GLN A 142 -27.37 2.07 1.35
#